data_aa0e8979cc24d1735513ef7e25957d49
#
_entry.id   aa0e8979cc24d1735513ef7e25957d49
#
_cell.length_a   1.000
_cell.length_b   1.000
_cell.length_c   1.000
_cell.angle_alpha   90.00
_cell.angle_beta   90.00
_cell.angle_gamma   90.00
#
_symmetry.space_group_name_H-M   'P 1'
#
loop_
_entity.id
_entity.type
_entity.pdbx_description
1 polymer ?
#
loop_
_entity_poly.entity_id
_entity_poly.type
_entity_poly.pdbx_seq_one_letter_code
_entity_poly.pdbx_strand_id
1 'polypeptide(L)'
;MGQAPSTPVSSTDLSHRDIFTTDESIGRDYTADIPDECLAGIFQFLSSVDRKTCSAVCRRWLRVDGENRQRLSLNAKASLVDFVPSLFSRFDSVTKLALRCDRKSTSVNDDALVLISLRCRNLVRLKLRGCREVTEHGMADVAKNCTNLKKLSCGSCAFGAKGVYAFVNNSIVLEEVSIKRLRGVEKDNNDGVDGAESLPLSVTSSSLRSICLKELVNGHCFAPLIVNSKKLETLKLIRCLGDWDVTLESVGKLNSGLVEIHLEKVQVSDVGLLGVSKCLKLESLHLVKTPECSDVGLCEVAERCKMLKKLHIDGWRTNRIGDCGLMSVAKHCPNLQELVLIAMYPTSLSLAAIVSGCQGLERFALCGICTVGDAEIESIVAKCGALRKLCIKGCPVSNAGIAALASGCPNLVKLKVRKCRRVNGEVVEWLRERRSSLVFSIDYSTEVEALDGSGSDVGAQESSMASPPIDTTQVSMVDDPPSSSNNSSSNNNNNRLSMFRNKFGFLAGRNLVPCAFRKWANIDDISSTSFQ
;
A
#
# COMPACT_ATOMS: atom_id res chain seq x y z
N MET A 1 -24.43 24.02 -89.99
CA MET A 1 -23.72 23.21 -90.99
C MET A 1 -23.07 22.11 -90.25
N GLY A 2 -23.52 20.98 -90.20
CA GLY A 2 -23.72 19.94 -91.14
C GLY A 2 -22.93 18.76 -90.61
N GLN A 3 -23.65 17.84 -90.24
CA GLN A 3 -23.92 16.45 -90.68
C GLN A 3 -23.06 15.39 -89.93
N ALA A 4 -23.77 14.54 -89.26
CA ALA A 4 -23.49 13.11 -89.10
C ALA A 4 -23.60 12.41 -90.47
N PRO A 5 -23.43 11.10 -90.67
CA PRO A 5 -23.39 9.92 -89.80
C PRO A 5 -22.41 8.82 -90.30
N SER A 6 -22.28 7.73 -89.62
CA SER A 6 -22.65 6.37 -90.08
C SER A 6 -21.92 5.26 -89.31
N THR A 7 -22.73 4.41 -88.75
CA THR A 7 -22.46 2.97 -88.47
C THR A 7 -22.38 2.20 -89.78
N PRO A 8 -22.13 0.83 -89.86
CA PRO A 8 -22.09 -0.27 -88.88
C PRO A 8 -20.99 -1.35 -89.14
N VAL A 9 -21.15 -2.46 -88.43
CA VAL A 9 -20.96 -3.89 -88.74
C VAL A 9 -19.98 -4.65 -87.88
N SER A 10 -20.57 -5.40 -87.03
CA SER A 10 -20.56 -6.81 -86.61
C SER A 10 -19.33 -7.67 -86.97
N SER A 11 -18.88 -8.42 -86.01
CA SER A 11 -18.83 -9.90 -85.90
C SER A 11 -18.01 -10.35 -84.68
N THR A 12 -18.72 -11.09 -83.82
CA THR A 12 -18.43 -12.45 -83.30
C THR A 12 -16.95 -12.80 -83.09
N ASP A 13 -16.46 -13.18 -81.90
CA ASP A 13 -16.70 -14.46 -81.30
C ASP A 13 -15.88 -14.67 -80.01
N LEU A 14 -16.47 -15.41 -79.07
CA LEU A 14 -15.93 -16.40 -78.15
C LEU A 14 -14.93 -16.00 -77.00
N SER A 15 -15.51 -16.02 -75.82
CA SER A 15 -15.07 -16.76 -74.62
C SER A 15 -13.70 -16.48 -74.05
N HIS A 16 -13.71 -15.74 -72.92
CA HIS A 16 -13.12 -16.23 -71.69
C HIS A 16 -13.86 -15.59 -70.52
N ARG A 17 -14.56 -16.40 -69.74
CA ARG A 17 -15.09 -16.04 -68.45
C ARG A 17 -13.92 -15.95 -67.50
N ASP A 18 -13.46 -14.77 -67.18
CA ASP A 18 -12.75 -14.49 -65.95
C ASP A 18 -13.77 -13.99 -64.94
N ILE A 19 -14.15 -14.91 -64.07
CA ILE A 19 -14.91 -14.64 -62.87
C ILE A 19 -13.93 -13.97 -61.89
N PHE A 20 -13.75 -12.67 -61.99
CA PHE A 20 -13.31 -11.89 -60.86
C PHE A 20 -14.53 -11.59 -60.00
N THR A 21 -14.84 -12.51 -59.11
CA THR A 21 -15.57 -12.17 -57.90
C THR A 21 -14.70 -11.15 -57.14
N THR A 22 -15.00 -9.87 -57.33
CA THR A 22 -14.54 -8.83 -56.44
C THR A 22 -15.05 -9.19 -55.05
N ASP A 23 -14.14 -9.61 -54.21
CA ASP A 23 -14.38 -9.87 -52.80
C ASP A 23 -14.78 -8.53 -52.15
N GLU A 24 -16.09 -8.24 -52.14
CA GLU A 24 -16.66 -7.07 -51.46
C GLU A 24 -16.49 -7.14 -49.92
N SER A 25 -15.78 -8.14 -49.41
CA SER A 25 -15.51 -8.30 -47.98
C SER A 25 -14.33 -7.49 -47.47
N ILE A 26 -13.52 -6.92 -48.39
CA ILE A 26 -12.37 -6.10 -48.02
C ILE A 26 -12.81 -4.64 -47.82
N GLY A 27 -13.28 -4.32 -46.62
CA GLY A 27 -13.53 -2.93 -46.21
C GLY A 27 -14.77 -2.65 -45.37
N ARG A 28 -15.61 -3.65 -45.08
CA ARG A 28 -16.80 -3.42 -44.25
C ARG A 28 -16.39 -3.21 -42.78
N ASP A 29 -16.66 -2.02 -42.23
CA ASP A 29 -16.50 -1.75 -40.83
C ASP A 29 -17.63 -2.42 -40.02
N TYR A 30 -17.38 -3.64 -39.55
CA TYR A 30 -18.32 -4.40 -38.72
C TYR A 30 -18.60 -3.72 -37.35
N THR A 31 -17.84 -2.70 -36.97
CA THR A 31 -18.09 -1.95 -35.74
C THR A 31 -19.08 -0.80 -35.96
N ALA A 32 -19.40 -0.44 -37.20
CA ALA A 32 -20.35 0.61 -37.53
C ALA A 32 -21.74 0.32 -36.98
N ASP A 33 -22.14 -0.96 -36.98
CA ASP A 33 -23.44 -1.42 -36.54
C ASP A 33 -23.57 -1.57 -35.02
N ILE A 34 -22.46 -1.47 -34.28
CA ILE A 34 -22.47 -1.58 -32.82
C ILE A 34 -22.97 -0.24 -32.21
N PRO A 35 -24.03 -0.24 -31.37
CA PRO A 35 -24.49 0.97 -30.67
C PRO A 35 -23.39 1.61 -29.83
N ASP A 36 -23.39 2.93 -29.67
CA ASP A 36 -22.39 3.68 -28.93
C ASP A 36 -22.31 3.24 -27.45
N GLU A 37 -23.43 2.84 -26.84
CA GLU A 37 -23.51 2.33 -25.47
C GLU A 37 -22.77 0.99 -25.32
N CYS A 38 -22.91 0.09 -26.31
CA CYS A 38 -22.20 -1.18 -26.33
C CYS A 38 -20.68 -0.95 -26.50
N LEU A 39 -20.32 -0.06 -27.42
CA LEU A 39 -18.91 0.33 -27.62
C LEU A 39 -18.31 0.97 -26.37
N ALA A 40 -19.05 1.85 -25.70
CA ALA A 40 -18.66 2.44 -24.43
C ALA A 40 -18.48 1.37 -23.33
N GLY A 41 -19.39 0.38 -23.29
CA GLY A 41 -19.31 -0.78 -22.40
C GLY A 41 -18.02 -1.57 -22.63
N ILE A 42 -17.70 -1.89 -23.89
CA ILE A 42 -16.45 -2.57 -24.25
C ILE A 42 -15.23 -1.77 -23.76
N PHE A 43 -15.21 -0.46 -24.00
CA PHE A 43 -14.10 0.39 -23.57
C PHE A 43 -13.89 0.42 -22.07
N GLN A 44 -14.93 0.21 -21.24
CA GLN A 44 -14.78 0.17 -19.79
C GLN A 44 -13.95 -1.02 -19.29
N PHE A 45 -13.93 -2.13 -20.02
CA PHE A 45 -13.14 -3.32 -19.68
C PHE A 45 -11.69 -3.23 -20.16
N LEU A 46 -11.37 -2.31 -21.06
CA LEU A 46 -10.04 -2.18 -21.62
C LEU A 46 -9.05 -1.51 -20.64
N SER A 47 -7.78 -1.87 -20.77
CA SER A 47 -6.70 -1.16 -20.07
C SER A 47 -6.58 0.29 -20.56
N SER A 48 -5.91 1.16 -19.81
CA SER A 48 -5.70 2.55 -20.21
C SER A 48 -4.87 2.69 -21.49
N VAL A 49 -4.01 1.71 -21.79
CA VAL A 49 -3.19 1.68 -23.01
C VAL A 49 -4.07 1.31 -24.19
N ASP A 50 -4.83 0.23 -24.09
CA ASP A 50 -5.71 -0.25 -25.17
C ASP A 50 -6.79 0.78 -25.50
N ARG A 51 -7.38 1.43 -24.48
CA ARG A 51 -8.31 2.55 -24.69
C ARG A 51 -7.71 3.71 -25.47
N LYS A 52 -6.42 4.02 -25.23
CA LYS A 52 -5.71 5.05 -25.97
C LYS A 52 -5.56 4.65 -27.44
N THR A 53 -5.27 3.38 -27.73
CA THR A 53 -5.20 2.84 -29.09
C THR A 53 -6.57 2.89 -29.75
N CYS A 54 -7.62 2.44 -29.07
CA CYS A 54 -9.01 2.54 -29.56
C CYS A 54 -9.41 3.99 -29.90
N SER A 55 -9.04 4.96 -29.05
CA SER A 55 -9.31 6.38 -29.32
C SER A 55 -8.60 6.94 -30.56
N ALA A 56 -7.62 6.25 -31.11
CA ALA A 56 -6.91 6.65 -32.33
C ALA A 56 -7.45 6.00 -33.60
N VAL A 57 -8.42 5.09 -33.50
CA VAL A 57 -8.97 4.33 -34.63
C VAL A 57 -9.82 5.22 -35.54
N CYS A 58 -10.84 5.90 -35.01
CA CYS A 58 -11.69 6.80 -35.78
C CYS A 58 -12.32 7.89 -34.87
N ARG A 59 -12.94 8.90 -35.48
CA ARG A 59 -13.60 10.03 -34.78
C ARG A 59 -14.75 9.56 -33.88
N ARG A 60 -15.52 8.55 -34.29
CA ARG A 60 -16.58 7.97 -33.48
C ARG A 60 -16.04 7.34 -32.19
N TRP A 61 -15.04 6.50 -32.30
CA TRP A 61 -14.42 5.85 -31.15
C TRP A 61 -13.75 6.86 -30.22
N LEU A 62 -13.12 7.92 -30.78
CA LEU A 62 -12.55 9.01 -30.03
C LEU A 62 -13.62 9.73 -29.18
N ARG A 63 -14.80 10.00 -29.76
CA ARG A 63 -15.93 10.65 -29.11
C ARG A 63 -16.50 9.76 -28.00
N VAL A 64 -16.87 8.52 -28.36
CA VAL A 64 -17.46 7.55 -27.41
C VAL A 64 -16.54 7.31 -26.22
N ASP A 65 -15.23 7.14 -26.44
CA ASP A 65 -14.27 7.03 -25.34
C ASP A 65 -14.22 8.29 -24.48
N GLY A 66 -14.26 9.46 -25.08
CA GLY A 66 -14.23 10.73 -24.37
C GLY A 66 -15.44 10.92 -23.44
N GLU A 67 -16.63 10.86 -24.00
CA GLU A 67 -17.92 11.04 -23.33
C GLU A 67 -18.17 10.04 -22.19
N ASN A 68 -17.65 8.81 -22.33
CA ASN A 68 -17.87 7.73 -21.36
C ASN A 68 -16.68 7.46 -20.44
N ARG A 69 -15.67 8.34 -20.42
CA ARG A 69 -14.48 8.15 -19.60
C ARG A 69 -14.66 8.66 -18.18
N GLN A 70 -15.03 7.79 -17.27
CA GLN A 70 -15.18 8.13 -15.84
C GLN A 70 -13.86 8.27 -15.08
N ARG A 71 -12.76 7.64 -15.53
CA ARG A 71 -11.45 7.70 -14.88
C ARG A 71 -10.41 8.30 -15.81
N LEU A 72 -9.83 9.42 -15.39
CA LEU A 72 -8.76 10.10 -16.12
C LEU A 72 -7.50 10.20 -15.26
N SER A 73 -6.35 9.88 -15.85
CA SER A 73 -5.05 10.04 -15.21
C SER A 73 -4.12 10.82 -16.15
N LEU A 74 -3.68 11.99 -15.70
CA LEU A 74 -2.84 12.89 -16.46
C LEU A 74 -1.46 12.98 -15.84
N ASN A 75 -0.43 12.85 -16.68
CA ASN A 75 0.95 13.17 -16.33
C ASN A 75 1.27 14.54 -16.93
N ALA A 76 1.12 15.57 -16.14
CA ALA A 76 1.36 16.96 -16.54
C ALA A 76 2.86 17.24 -16.59
N LYS A 77 3.40 17.43 -17.80
CA LYS A 77 4.81 17.77 -18.06
C LYS A 77 4.99 19.24 -18.42
N ALA A 78 3.93 19.91 -18.83
CA ALA A 78 3.87 21.33 -19.16
C ALA A 78 2.67 21.96 -18.46
N SER A 79 2.54 23.28 -18.49
CA SER A 79 1.37 23.99 -17.96
C SER A 79 0.08 23.38 -18.53
N LEU A 80 -0.88 23.12 -17.63
CA LEU A 80 -2.19 22.58 -18.02
C LEU A 80 -3.23 23.67 -18.25
N VAL A 81 -3.02 24.89 -17.81
CA VAL A 81 -4.03 25.98 -17.84
C VAL A 81 -4.64 26.12 -19.22
N ASP A 82 -3.81 26.21 -20.26
CA ASP A 82 -4.25 26.44 -21.64
C ASP A 82 -4.98 25.23 -22.25
N PHE A 83 -4.69 24.04 -21.75
CA PHE A 83 -5.26 22.79 -22.27
C PHE A 83 -6.52 22.34 -21.53
N VAL A 84 -6.78 22.87 -20.33
CA VAL A 84 -7.93 22.47 -19.50
C VAL A 84 -9.26 22.61 -20.24
N PRO A 85 -9.58 23.73 -20.92
CA PRO A 85 -10.87 23.87 -21.60
C PRO A 85 -11.11 22.79 -22.66
N SER A 86 -10.15 22.56 -23.54
CA SER A 86 -10.26 21.57 -24.64
C SER A 86 -10.22 20.13 -24.13
N LEU A 87 -9.42 19.87 -23.10
CA LEU A 87 -9.29 18.53 -22.53
C LEU A 87 -10.58 18.08 -21.83
N PHE A 88 -11.17 18.95 -21.02
CA PHE A 88 -12.34 18.60 -20.23
C PHE A 88 -13.67 18.87 -20.94
N SER A 89 -13.68 19.50 -22.12
CA SER A 89 -14.83 19.43 -23.04
C SER A 89 -14.97 18.03 -23.65
N ARG A 90 -13.83 17.33 -23.86
CA ARG A 90 -13.84 15.94 -24.32
C ARG A 90 -14.18 14.95 -23.21
N PHE A 91 -13.77 15.22 -21.97
CA PHE A 91 -13.87 14.31 -20.82
C PHE A 91 -14.79 14.89 -19.74
N ASP A 92 -16.05 15.08 -20.09
CA ASP A 92 -17.07 15.70 -19.22
C ASP A 92 -17.60 14.75 -18.12
N SER A 93 -17.60 13.44 -18.39
CA SER A 93 -18.10 12.41 -17.48
C SER A 93 -17.10 11.93 -16.44
N VAL A 94 -15.98 12.64 -16.25
CA VAL A 94 -14.93 12.24 -15.31
C VAL A 94 -15.38 12.38 -13.87
N THR A 95 -15.43 11.24 -13.17
CA THR A 95 -15.71 11.15 -11.73
C THR A 95 -14.46 10.85 -10.89
N LYS A 96 -13.39 10.33 -11.50
CA LYS A 96 -12.14 9.97 -10.82
C LYS A 96 -10.95 10.55 -11.57
N LEU A 97 -10.34 11.59 -11.01
CA LEU A 97 -9.21 12.30 -11.60
C LEU A 97 -7.91 12.05 -10.83
N ALA A 98 -6.84 11.76 -11.53
CA ALA A 98 -5.49 11.70 -10.99
C ALA A 98 -4.57 12.63 -11.78
N LEU A 99 -4.03 13.63 -11.11
CA LEU A 99 -3.04 14.56 -11.65
C LEU A 99 -1.66 14.22 -11.06
N ARG A 100 -0.69 14.00 -11.93
CA ARG A 100 0.70 13.77 -11.56
C ARG A 100 1.58 14.79 -12.25
N CYS A 101 2.18 15.66 -11.45
CA CYS A 101 3.16 16.63 -11.93
C CYS A 101 4.56 16.02 -11.93
N ASP A 102 5.40 16.45 -12.86
CA ASP A 102 6.81 16.10 -12.89
C ASP A 102 7.56 16.88 -11.80
N ARG A 103 8.71 16.35 -11.37
CA ARG A 103 9.58 17.00 -10.38
C ARG A 103 10.24 18.27 -10.91
N LYS A 104 10.36 18.41 -12.22
CA LYS A 104 11.10 19.50 -12.89
C LYS A 104 10.21 20.59 -13.48
N SER A 105 8.89 20.34 -13.62
CA SER A 105 7.97 21.26 -14.27
C SER A 105 6.89 21.77 -13.31
N THR A 106 6.58 23.05 -13.45
CA THR A 106 5.44 23.72 -12.83
C THR A 106 4.24 23.54 -13.77
N SER A 107 3.46 22.48 -13.55
CA SER A 107 2.49 22.09 -14.56
C SER A 107 1.04 22.21 -14.09
N VAL A 108 0.80 22.31 -12.77
CA VAL A 108 -0.52 22.48 -12.17
C VAL A 108 -0.40 23.51 -11.04
N ASN A 109 -0.92 24.69 -11.26
CA ASN A 109 -1.11 25.77 -10.28
C ASN A 109 -2.57 25.82 -9.81
N ASP A 110 -2.90 26.80 -8.99
CA ASP A 110 -4.27 27.01 -8.49
C ASP A 110 -5.25 27.26 -9.62
N ASP A 111 -4.91 28.11 -10.61
CA ASP A 111 -5.80 28.43 -11.73
C ASP A 111 -6.18 27.19 -12.53
N ALA A 112 -5.18 26.35 -12.87
CA ALA A 112 -5.44 25.10 -13.58
C ALA A 112 -6.34 24.18 -12.78
N LEU A 113 -6.11 24.09 -11.46
CA LEU A 113 -6.87 23.20 -10.59
C LEU A 113 -8.31 23.69 -10.38
N VAL A 114 -8.51 25.01 -10.25
CA VAL A 114 -9.82 25.65 -10.17
C VAL A 114 -10.61 25.47 -11.47
N LEU A 115 -10.00 25.74 -12.63
CA LEU A 115 -10.62 25.51 -13.93
C LEU A 115 -11.06 24.05 -14.12
N ILE A 116 -10.21 23.09 -13.71
CA ILE A 116 -10.56 21.67 -13.72
C ILE A 116 -11.77 21.40 -12.82
N SER A 117 -11.79 21.96 -11.63
CA SER A 117 -12.87 21.73 -10.66
C SER A 117 -14.22 22.29 -11.15
N LEU A 118 -14.21 23.41 -11.84
CA LEU A 118 -15.40 24.01 -12.45
C LEU A 118 -15.99 23.16 -13.59
N ARG A 119 -15.12 22.46 -14.33
CA ARG A 119 -15.53 21.54 -15.43
C ARG A 119 -15.95 20.17 -14.92
N CYS A 120 -15.29 19.67 -13.87
CA CYS A 120 -15.53 18.32 -13.32
C CYS A 120 -16.31 18.37 -12.00
N ARG A 121 -17.48 18.98 -11.97
CA ARG A 121 -18.31 19.14 -10.75
C ARG A 121 -18.75 17.80 -10.14
N ASN A 122 -18.88 16.75 -10.97
CA ASN A 122 -19.26 15.39 -10.54
C ASN A 122 -18.09 14.56 -10.02
N LEU A 123 -16.96 15.19 -9.69
CA LEU A 123 -15.78 14.51 -9.23
C LEU A 123 -16.02 13.85 -7.86
N VAL A 124 -15.83 12.52 -7.80
CA VAL A 124 -15.96 11.71 -6.57
C VAL A 124 -14.60 11.43 -5.96
N ARG A 125 -13.55 11.34 -6.78
CA ARG A 125 -12.19 11.07 -6.32
C ARG A 125 -11.15 11.95 -7.00
N LEU A 126 -10.37 12.67 -6.20
CA LEU A 126 -9.23 13.46 -6.65
C LEU A 126 -7.93 12.91 -6.09
N LYS A 127 -6.93 12.74 -6.96
CA LYS A 127 -5.58 12.36 -6.58
C LYS A 127 -4.57 13.34 -7.14
N LEU A 128 -3.88 14.05 -6.26
CA LEU A 128 -2.83 15.00 -6.59
C LEU A 128 -1.46 14.41 -6.24
N ARG A 129 -0.50 14.48 -7.14
CA ARG A 129 0.86 14.01 -6.89
C ARG A 129 1.88 14.96 -7.47
N GLY A 130 2.76 15.48 -6.60
CA GLY A 130 3.86 16.34 -7.01
C GLY A 130 3.43 17.76 -7.39
N CYS A 131 2.20 18.18 -7.11
CA CYS A 131 1.70 19.54 -7.34
C CYS A 131 2.37 20.49 -6.34
N ARG A 132 3.28 21.34 -6.81
CA ARG A 132 4.12 22.19 -5.97
C ARG A 132 3.62 23.63 -5.89
N GLU A 133 2.88 24.07 -6.89
CA GLU A 133 2.36 25.43 -7.01
C GLU A 133 0.90 25.55 -6.56
N VAL A 134 0.28 24.43 -6.19
CA VAL A 134 -1.04 24.43 -5.58
C VAL A 134 -0.91 24.88 -4.14
N THR A 135 -1.70 25.90 -3.77
CA THR A 135 -1.75 26.48 -2.43
C THR A 135 -3.00 26.05 -1.65
N GLU A 136 -3.16 26.55 -0.42
CA GLU A 136 -4.37 26.37 0.37
C GLU A 136 -5.60 27.02 -0.26
N HIS A 137 -5.44 28.13 -0.99
CA HIS A 137 -6.53 28.82 -1.68
C HIS A 137 -7.09 27.94 -2.81
N GLY A 138 -6.24 27.42 -3.68
CA GLY A 138 -6.65 26.50 -4.73
C GLY A 138 -7.32 25.24 -4.18
N MET A 139 -6.84 24.72 -3.05
CA MET A 139 -7.45 23.57 -2.38
C MET A 139 -8.85 23.89 -1.82
N ALA A 140 -9.05 25.09 -1.24
CA ALA A 140 -10.34 25.53 -0.74
C ALA A 140 -11.37 25.70 -1.88
N ASP A 141 -10.96 26.27 -2.99
CA ASP A 141 -11.85 26.52 -4.13
C ASP A 141 -12.25 25.23 -4.84
N VAL A 142 -11.33 24.28 -4.95
CA VAL A 142 -11.69 22.92 -5.43
C VAL A 142 -12.71 22.25 -4.53
N ALA A 143 -12.57 22.38 -3.22
CA ALA A 143 -13.53 21.81 -2.28
C ALA A 143 -14.93 22.42 -2.43
N LYS A 144 -15.02 23.73 -2.66
CA LYS A 144 -16.29 24.44 -2.93
C LYS A 144 -16.93 24.02 -4.25
N ASN A 145 -16.11 23.84 -5.31
CA ASN A 145 -16.59 23.51 -6.65
C ASN A 145 -16.97 22.01 -6.79
N CYS A 146 -16.22 21.11 -6.14
CA CYS A 146 -16.43 19.67 -6.23
C CYS A 146 -17.21 19.12 -5.02
N THR A 147 -18.48 19.47 -4.92
CA THR A 147 -19.37 19.15 -3.77
C THR A 147 -19.61 17.66 -3.57
N ASN A 148 -19.38 16.82 -4.58
CA ASN A 148 -19.55 15.36 -4.52
C ASN A 148 -18.26 14.60 -4.20
N LEU A 149 -17.16 15.30 -3.84
CA LEU A 149 -15.87 14.67 -3.68
C LEU A 149 -15.76 13.94 -2.35
N LYS A 150 -15.75 12.59 -2.45
CA LYS A 150 -15.68 11.69 -1.29
C LYS A 150 -14.25 11.27 -0.93
N LYS A 151 -13.32 11.28 -1.89
CA LYS A 151 -11.97 10.73 -1.68
C LYS A 151 -10.90 11.68 -2.18
N LEU A 152 -10.07 12.18 -1.25
CA LEU A 152 -8.89 13.01 -1.54
C LEU A 152 -7.60 12.23 -1.28
N SER A 153 -6.67 12.26 -2.23
CA SER A 153 -5.35 11.66 -2.05
C SER A 153 -4.26 12.62 -2.50
N CYS A 154 -3.41 13.06 -1.57
CA CYS A 154 -2.32 13.99 -1.83
C CYS A 154 -0.96 13.32 -1.64
N GLY A 155 -0.04 13.55 -2.57
CA GLY A 155 1.29 12.96 -2.50
C GLY A 155 2.39 13.90 -2.97
N SER A 156 3.35 14.24 -2.11
CA SER A 156 4.49 15.12 -2.43
C SER A 156 4.08 16.51 -2.93
N CYS A 157 2.93 17.02 -2.48
CA CYS A 157 2.44 18.38 -2.77
C CYS A 157 3.02 19.37 -1.77
N ALA A 158 2.99 20.67 -2.10
CA ALA A 158 3.62 21.72 -1.30
C ALA A 158 2.66 22.53 -0.41
N PHE A 159 1.35 22.41 -0.59
CA PHE A 159 0.32 23.20 0.16
C PHE A 159 0.22 22.88 1.66
N GLY A 160 1.04 22.00 2.20
CA GLY A 160 1.14 21.74 3.62
C GLY A 160 -0.12 21.22 4.30
N ALA A 161 -0.15 21.31 5.62
CA ALA A 161 -1.33 21.00 6.40
C ALA A 161 -2.46 22.00 6.16
N LYS A 162 -2.13 23.31 6.00
CA LYS A 162 -3.09 24.38 5.73
C LYS A 162 -3.99 24.04 4.52
N GLY A 163 -3.40 23.59 3.40
CA GLY A 163 -4.18 23.20 2.23
C GLY A 163 -5.09 21.99 2.44
N VAL A 164 -4.69 21.03 3.26
CA VAL A 164 -5.56 19.90 3.63
C VAL A 164 -6.71 20.36 4.50
N TYR A 165 -6.45 21.19 5.50
CA TYR A 165 -7.50 21.75 6.36
C TYR A 165 -8.47 22.66 5.58
N ALA A 166 -7.95 23.52 4.70
CA ALA A 166 -8.76 24.35 3.81
C ALA A 166 -9.70 23.49 2.96
N PHE A 167 -9.23 22.37 2.45
CA PHE A 167 -10.07 21.42 1.72
C PHE A 167 -11.13 20.76 2.61
N VAL A 168 -10.72 20.20 3.75
CA VAL A 168 -11.64 19.48 4.66
C VAL A 168 -12.73 20.39 5.21
N ASN A 169 -12.39 21.62 5.58
CA ASN A 169 -13.34 22.60 6.13
C ASN A 169 -14.39 23.07 5.12
N ASN A 170 -14.05 23.00 3.82
CA ASN A 170 -14.98 23.37 2.74
C ASN A 170 -15.69 22.16 2.10
N SER A 171 -15.46 20.93 2.57
CA SER A 171 -16.04 19.71 2.00
C SER A 171 -16.84 18.92 3.03
N ILE A 172 -18.16 18.92 2.91
CA ILE A 172 -19.08 18.26 3.87
C ILE A 172 -19.20 16.75 3.62
N VAL A 173 -18.92 16.29 2.40
CA VAL A 173 -19.13 14.89 1.98
C VAL A 173 -17.86 14.05 1.93
N LEU A 174 -16.73 14.62 2.32
CA LEU A 174 -15.43 13.96 2.23
C LEU A 174 -15.35 12.80 3.24
N GLU A 175 -15.19 11.58 2.72
CA GLU A 175 -15.15 10.34 3.51
C GLU A 175 -13.72 9.82 3.72
N GLU A 176 -12.83 10.02 2.74
CA GLU A 176 -11.48 9.45 2.80
C GLU A 176 -10.41 10.48 2.47
N VAL A 177 -9.42 10.60 3.36
CA VAL A 177 -8.21 11.42 3.15
C VAL A 177 -6.96 10.54 3.22
N SER A 178 -6.13 10.61 2.19
CA SER A 178 -4.83 9.91 2.16
C SER A 178 -3.72 10.89 1.82
N ILE A 179 -2.80 11.09 2.76
CA ILE A 179 -1.71 12.06 2.66
C ILE A 179 -0.38 11.31 2.68
N LYS A 180 0.50 11.64 1.72
CA LYS A 180 1.81 11.01 1.63
C LYS A 180 2.89 12.04 1.31
N ARG A 181 3.96 12.12 2.11
CA ARG A 181 5.13 13.00 1.87
C ARG A 181 4.72 14.44 1.59
N LEU A 182 3.81 15.00 2.37
CA LEU A 182 3.43 16.40 2.21
C LEU A 182 4.58 17.30 2.60
N ARG A 183 4.83 18.36 1.83
CA ARG A 183 5.83 19.41 2.09
C ARG A 183 5.12 20.64 2.64
N GLY A 184 5.87 21.60 3.17
CA GLY A 184 5.26 22.79 3.78
C GLY A 184 4.62 22.51 5.16
N VAL A 185 5.02 21.41 5.80
CA VAL A 185 4.64 21.04 7.16
C VAL A 185 5.83 21.37 8.09
N GLU A 186 6.62 22.39 7.76
CA GLU A 186 7.76 22.78 8.57
C GLU A 186 7.28 23.48 9.86
N LYS A 187 8.04 23.29 10.94
CA LYS A 187 7.85 24.08 12.14
C LYS A 187 8.05 25.54 11.77
N ASP A 188 7.13 26.38 12.12
CA ASP A 188 7.41 27.80 12.26
C ASP A 188 8.47 27.94 13.37
N ASN A 189 9.76 27.89 12.98
CA ASN A 189 10.87 28.30 13.83
C ASN A 189 10.88 29.83 13.76
N ASN A 190 9.93 30.48 14.38
CA ASN A 190 10.03 31.87 14.69
C ASN A 190 10.10 32.02 16.20
N ASP A 191 11.32 32.31 16.63
CA ASP A 191 11.59 32.89 17.91
C ASP A 191 10.69 34.10 18.15
N GLY A 192 9.92 34.02 19.23
CA GLY A 192 9.49 35.13 20.04
C GLY A 192 8.80 36.32 19.37
N VAL A 193 7.59 36.15 18.82
CA VAL A 193 6.58 37.20 18.82
C VAL A 193 5.22 36.54 19.00
N ASP A 194 4.47 37.00 19.99
CA ASP A 194 3.08 36.65 20.28
C ASP A 194 2.19 36.81 19.05
N GLY A 195 1.91 35.75 18.39
CA GLY A 195 1.10 35.68 17.19
C GLY A 195 1.00 34.24 16.72
N ALA A 196 0.70 33.31 17.63
CA ALA A 196 0.29 31.96 17.26
C ALA A 196 -1.02 32.08 16.48
N GLU A 197 -0.94 32.25 15.14
CA GLU A 197 -2.01 31.82 14.26
C GLU A 197 -2.16 30.31 14.44
N SER A 198 -2.86 29.94 15.50
CA SER A 198 -3.35 28.58 15.69
C SER A 198 -4.07 28.19 14.42
N LEU A 199 -3.60 27.11 13.75
CA LEU A 199 -4.37 26.46 12.70
C LEU A 199 -5.83 26.45 13.14
N PRO A 200 -6.80 26.89 12.30
CA PRO A 200 -8.18 27.00 12.71
C PRO A 200 -8.68 25.65 13.17
N LEU A 201 -8.73 25.47 14.48
CA LEU A 201 -9.08 24.23 15.18
C LEU A 201 -10.57 23.85 15.05
N SER A 202 -11.37 24.66 14.40
CA SER A 202 -12.76 24.34 14.13
C SER A 202 -12.88 23.45 12.88
N VAL A 203 -12.49 22.18 13.01
CA VAL A 203 -12.99 21.17 12.08
C VAL A 203 -14.45 20.95 12.45
N THR A 204 -15.33 21.70 11.80
CA THR A 204 -16.76 21.50 11.90
C THR A 204 -17.07 20.12 11.35
N SER A 205 -17.59 19.23 12.21
CA SER A 205 -18.25 17.96 11.88
C SER A 205 -17.80 17.30 10.56
N SER A 206 -16.62 16.72 10.54
CA SER A 206 -16.15 16.03 9.33
C SER A 206 -16.88 14.71 9.10
N SER A 207 -17.24 14.43 7.84
CA SER A 207 -17.79 13.14 7.42
C SER A 207 -16.71 12.06 7.24
N LEU A 208 -15.48 12.33 7.67
CA LEU A 208 -14.34 11.45 7.47
C LEU A 208 -14.52 10.11 8.18
N ARG A 209 -14.45 9.05 7.38
CA ARG A 209 -14.43 7.65 7.84
C ARG A 209 -13.03 7.04 7.78
N SER A 210 -12.15 7.53 6.89
CA SER A 210 -10.82 6.97 6.71
C SER A 210 -9.75 8.05 6.58
N ILE A 211 -8.76 8.00 7.48
CA ILE A 211 -7.57 8.86 7.45
C ILE A 211 -6.34 7.97 7.29
N CYS A 212 -5.52 8.27 6.29
CA CYS A 212 -4.28 7.55 6.02
C CYS A 212 -3.12 8.52 5.85
N LEU A 213 -2.25 8.60 6.85
CA LEU A 213 -1.04 9.43 6.86
C LEU A 213 0.19 8.57 6.58
N LYS A 214 1.03 8.98 5.62
CA LYS A 214 2.22 8.21 5.20
C LYS A 214 3.44 9.08 5.02
N GLU A 215 4.55 8.67 5.62
CA GLU A 215 5.87 9.27 5.40
C GLU A 215 5.86 10.78 5.66
N LEU A 216 5.29 11.20 6.79
CA LEU A 216 5.22 12.60 7.23
C LEU A 216 6.26 12.87 8.31
N VAL A 217 6.99 13.98 8.17
CA VAL A 217 7.98 14.42 9.16
C VAL A 217 7.27 15.05 10.36
N ASN A 218 6.27 15.88 10.13
CA ASN A 218 5.51 16.60 11.15
C ASN A 218 4.03 16.16 11.13
N GLY A 219 3.81 14.85 11.39
CA GLY A 219 2.47 14.26 11.30
C GLY A 219 1.47 14.77 12.35
N HIS A 220 1.96 15.30 13.48
CA HIS A 220 1.11 15.79 14.58
C HIS A 220 0.21 16.94 14.20
N CYS A 221 0.56 17.74 13.18
CA CYS A 221 -0.33 18.78 12.69
C CYS A 221 -1.70 18.25 12.25
N PHE A 222 -1.84 16.93 12.02
CA PHE A 222 -3.11 16.27 11.72
C PHE A 222 -3.80 15.63 12.92
N ALA A 223 -3.22 15.72 14.14
CA ALA A 223 -3.86 15.19 15.35
C ALA A 223 -5.26 15.80 15.59
N PRO A 224 -5.47 17.12 15.47
CA PRO A 224 -6.81 17.70 15.59
C PRO A 224 -7.82 17.15 14.58
N LEU A 225 -7.39 16.90 13.34
CA LEU A 225 -8.25 16.30 12.31
C LEU A 225 -8.68 14.87 12.69
N ILE A 226 -7.75 14.07 13.20
CA ILE A 226 -8.02 12.70 13.63
C ILE A 226 -8.98 12.69 14.81
N VAL A 227 -8.69 13.48 15.84
CA VAL A 227 -9.46 13.52 17.10
C VAL A 227 -10.89 14.05 16.89
N ASN A 228 -11.04 15.07 16.04
CA ASN A 228 -12.35 15.69 15.77
C ASN A 228 -13.20 14.92 14.73
N SER A 229 -12.66 13.89 14.08
CA SER A 229 -13.39 13.08 13.11
C SER A 229 -14.22 11.99 13.81
N LYS A 230 -15.39 12.35 14.34
CA LYS A 230 -16.26 11.44 15.15
C LYS A 230 -16.78 10.21 14.41
N LYS A 231 -16.78 10.21 13.08
CA LYS A 231 -17.22 9.08 12.23
C LYS A 231 -16.04 8.23 11.74
N LEU A 232 -14.85 8.41 12.33
CA LEU A 232 -13.64 7.72 11.87
C LEU A 232 -13.72 6.23 12.17
N GLU A 233 -13.62 5.42 11.12
CA GLU A 233 -13.63 3.94 11.14
C GLU A 233 -12.24 3.37 10.89
N THR A 234 -11.42 4.05 10.07
CA THR A 234 -10.08 3.58 9.70
C THR A 234 -9.02 4.63 9.93
N LEU A 235 -8.02 4.32 10.75
CA LEU A 235 -6.84 5.15 10.98
C LEU A 235 -5.58 4.39 10.57
N LYS A 236 -4.80 4.97 9.64
CA LYS A 236 -3.51 4.40 9.20
C LYS A 236 -2.39 5.42 9.35
N LEU A 237 -1.47 5.14 10.24
CA LEU A 237 -0.26 5.93 10.48
C LEU A 237 0.95 5.10 10.02
N ILE A 238 1.61 5.53 8.94
CA ILE A 238 2.68 4.76 8.31
C ILE A 238 3.92 5.63 8.15
N ARG A 239 4.96 5.35 8.91
CA ARG A 239 6.23 6.09 8.88
C ARG A 239 6.04 7.59 9.11
N CYS A 240 5.17 7.94 10.02
CA CYS A 240 4.98 9.31 10.47
C CYS A 240 5.85 9.53 11.71
N LEU A 241 6.68 10.59 11.68
CA LEU A 241 7.51 10.94 12.83
C LEU A 241 6.67 11.61 13.90
N GLY A 242 7.14 11.49 15.13
CA GLY A 242 6.55 12.07 16.31
C GLY A 242 5.87 11.06 17.23
N ASP A 243 5.58 11.49 18.44
CA ASP A 243 4.89 10.71 19.46
C ASP A 243 3.38 10.74 19.24
N TRP A 244 2.77 9.57 19.06
CA TRP A 244 1.34 9.42 18.76
C TRP A 244 0.50 9.00 19.97
N ASP A 245 1.10 8.79 21.14
CA ASP A 245 0.43 8.29 22.33
C ASP A 245 -0.73 9.21 22.75
N VAL A 246 -0.46 10.51 22.89
CA VAL A 246 -1.48 11.50 23.26
C VAL A 246 -2.63 11.55 22.24
N THR A 247 -2.30 11.42 20.95
CA THR A 247 -3.31 11.41 19.89
C THR A 247 -4.20 10.17 19.99
N LEU A 248 -3.61 8.99 20.18
CA LEU A 248 -4.34 7.73 20.31
C LEU A 248 -5.17 7.68 21.59
N GLU A 249 -4.65 8.22 22.68
CA GLU A 249 -5.39 8.36 23.94
C GLU A 249 -6.63 9.24 23.77
N SER A 250 -6.49 10.37 23.09
CA SER A 250 -7.60 11.28 22.77
C SER A 250 -8.63 10.64 21.84
N VAL A 251 -8.15 9.90 20.83
CA VAL A 251 -9.01 9.12 19.94
C VAL A 251 -9.81 8.07 20.72
N GLY A 252 -9.19 7.35 21.64
CA GLY A 252 -9.87 6.36 22.46
C GLY A 252 -10.94 6.97 23.37
N LYS A 253 -10.76 8.22 23.81
CA LYS A 253 -11.74 8.96 24.62
C LYS A 253 -12.91 9.51 23.80
N LEU A 254 -12.68 9.96 22.58
CA LEU A 254 -13.64 10.72 21.79
C LEU A 254 -14.23 9.96 20.59
N ASN A 255 -13.53 8.94 20.08
CA ASN A 255 -13.83 8.22 18.84
C ASN A 255 -13.87 6.71 19.04
N SER A 256 -14.80 6.20 19.82
CA SER A 256 -14.96 4.76 20.07
C SER A 256 -15.41 3.94 18.83
N GLY A 257 -15.64 4.58 17.69
CA GLY A 257 -16.14 3.97 16.45
C GLY A 257 -15.09 3.35 15.54
N LEU A 258 -13.80 3.38 15.91
CA LEU A 258 -12.72 2.83 15.07
C LEU A 258 -12.85 1.31 14.93
N VAL A 259 -12.75 0.87 13.66
CA VAL A 259 -12.81 -0.53 13.22
C VAL A 259 -11.43 -1.05 12.80
N GLU A 260 -10.63 -0.21 12.16
CA GLU A 260 -9.29 -0.57 11.70
C GLU A 260 -8.25 0.44 12.14
N ILE A 261 -7.19 -0.04 12.80
CA ILE A 261 -6.00 0.75 13.17
C ILE A 261 -4.76 0.08 12.60
N HIS A 262 -3.96 0.86 11.85
CA HIS A 262 -2.70 0.40 11.29
C HIS A 262 -1.57 1.35 11.69
N LEU A 263 -0.68 0.89 12.53
CA LEU A 263 0.50 1.59 13.02
C LEU A 263 1.75 0.92 12.45
N GLU A 264 2.44 1.61 11.52
CA GLU A 264 3.66 1.07 10.88
C GLU A 264 4.82 2.05 11.06
N LYS A 265 5.86 1.64 11.78
CA LYS A 265 7.08 2.44 11.98
C LYS A 265 6.75 3.85 12.50
N VAL A 266 5.94 3.90 13.51
CA VAL A 266 5.57 5.10 14.25
C VAL A 266 5.99 4.93 15.71
N GLN A 267 6.22 6.02 16.41
CA GLN A 267 6.50 6.03 17.83
C GLN A 267 5.17 5.97 18.57
N VAL A 268 4.88 4.79 19.09
CA VAL A 268 3.70 4.46 19.91
C VAL A 268 4.14 3.49 20.98
N SER A 269 3.77 3.76 22.21
CA SER A 269 4.03 2.91 23.38
C SER A 269 2.75 2.21 23.88
N ASP A 270 2.85 1.56 25.03
CA ASP A 270 1.70 0.95 25.70
C ASP A 270 0.65 2.00 26.13
N VAL A 271 1.03 3.25 26.34
CA VAL A 271 0.09 4.37 26.61
C VAL A 271 -0.85 4.58 25.41
N GLY A 272 -0.29 4.62 24.19
CA GLY A 272 -1.09 4.70 22.98
C GLY A 272 -1.98 3.47 22.78
N LEU A 273 -1.49 2.26 23.10
CA LEU A 273 -2.29 1.04 23.03
C LEU A 273 -3.41 1.03 24.08
N LEU A 274 -3.21 1.59 25.26
CA LEU A 274 -4.27 1.82 26.25
C LEU A 274 -5.36 2.76 25.71
N GLY A 275 -4.98 3.76 24.92
CA GLY A 275 -5.93 4.59 24.15
C GLY A 275 -6.70 3.75 23.13
N VAL A 276 -6.00 2.94 22.34
CA VAL A 276 -6.61 2.03 21.34
C VAL A 276 -7.56 1.03 21.99
N SER A 277 -7.28 0.52 23.19
CA SER A 277 -8.12 -0.45 23.87
C SER A 277 -9.55 0.05 24.19
N LYS A 278 -9.75 1.37 24.18
CA LYS A 278 -11.08 2.00 24.36
C LYS A 278 -11.93 1.96 23.07
N CYS A 279 -11.36 1.57 21.94
CA CYS A 279 -12.09 1.41 20.68
C CYS A 279 -12.79 0.03 20.63
N LEU A 280 -13.92 -0.11 21.28
CA LEU A 280 -14.60 -1.40 21.48
C LEU A 280 -15.09 -2.05 20.18
N LYS A 281 -15.19 -1.31 19.07
CA LYS A 281 -15.57 -1.82 17.75
C LYS A 281 -14.37 -2.26 16.91
N LEU A 282 -13.16 -2.29 17.48
CA LEU A 282 -11.94 -2.61 16.75
C LEU A 282 -11.97 -4.06 16.27
N GLU A 283 -11.93 -4.22 14.94
CA GLU A 283 -11.88 -5.52 14.26
C GLU A 283 -10.51 -5.84 13.69
N SER A 284 -9.69 -4.81 13.40
CA SER A 284 -8.39 -5.00 12.74
C SER A 284 -7.31 -4.12 13.37
N LEU A 285 -6.28 -4.76 13.92
CA LEU A 285 -5.12 -4.09 14.50
C LEU A 285 -3.82 -4.54 13.82
N HIS A 286 -3.05 -3.59 13.32
CA HIS A 286 -1.73 -3.83 12.77
C HIS A 286 -0.68 -3.05 13.54
N LEU A 287 0.23 -3.76 14.20
CA LEU A 287 1.40 -3.27 14.90
C LEU A 287 2.65 -3.69 14.14
N VAL A 288 3.16 -2.80 13.29
CA VAL A 288 4.25 -3.13 12.36
C VAL A 288 5.46 -2.29 12.69
N LYS A 289 6.46 -2.94 13.31
CA LYS A 289 7.71 -2.27 13.71
C LYS A 289 7.46 -1.07 14.64
N THR A 290 6.68 -1.32 15.67
CA THR A 290 6.39 -0.41 16.79
C THR A 290 7.16 -0.91 18.02
N PRO A 291 8.43 -0.50 18.21
CA PRO A 291 9.35 -1.13 19.18
C PRO A 291 9.01 -0.84 20.63
N GLU A 292 8.21 0.17 20.91
CA GLU A 292 7.86 0.59 22.28
C GLU A 292 6.56 -0.06 22.76
N CYS A 293 5.81 -0.74 21.88
CA CYS A 293 4.67 -1.56 22.25
C CYS A 293 5.14 -2.87 22.89
N SER A 294 4.53 -3.26 24.00
CA SER A 294 4.85 -4.49 24.73
C SER A 294 3.61 -5.39 24.95
N ASP A 295 3.82 -6.46 25.68
CA ASP A 295 2.74 -7.35 26.13
C ASP A 295 1.68 -6.58 26.94
N VAL A 296 2.07 -5.59 27.73
CA VAL A 296 1.15 -4.80 28.58
C VAL A 296 0.08 -4.13 27.71
N GLY A 297 0.53 -3.39 26.68
CA GLY A 297 -0.41 -2.72 25.77
C GLY A 297 -1.27 -3.69 24.97
N LEU A 298 -0.71 -4.83 24.54
CA LEU A 298 -1.47 -5.83 23.79
C LEU A 298 -2.51 -6.55 24.68
N CYS A 299 -2.19 -6.82 25.94
CA CYS A 299 -3.15 -7.39 26.91
C CYS A 299 -4.35 -6.48 27.10
N GLU A 300 -4.12 -5.18 27.32
CA GLU A 300 -5.21 -4.20 27.46
C GLU A 300 -6.13 -4.14 26.22
N VAL A 301 -5.53 -4.20 25.03
CA VAL A 301 -6.31 -4.25 23.79
C VAL A 301 -7.10 -5.55 23.70
N ALA A 302 -6.49 -6.70 23.96
CA ALA A 302 -7.14 -7.99 23.89
C ALA A 302 -8.31 -8.11 24.88
N GLU A 303 -8.12 -7.61 26.11
CA GLU A 303 -9.14 -7.65 27.15
C GLU A 303 -10.38 -6.83 26.83
N ARG A 304 -10.23 -5.73 26.11
CA ARG A 304 -11.35 -4.80 25.83
C ARG A 304 -11.92 -4.93 24.43
N CYS A 305 -11.08 -5.19 23.41
CA CYS A 305 -11.52 -5.24 22.01
C CYS A 305 -11.98 -6.64 21.59
N LYS A 306 -13.13 -7.10 22.11
CA LYS A 306 -13.69 -8.44 21.86
C LYS A 306 -14.09 -8.71 20.40
N MET A 307 -14.21 -7.65 19.60
CA MET A 307 -14.58 -7.75 18.19
C MET A 307 -13.38 -7.99 17.27
N LEU A 308 -12.16 -8.18 17.83
CA LEU A 308 -10.93 -8.32 17.05
C LEU A 308 -10.98 -9.58 16.18
N LYS A 309 -10.91 -9.36 14.86
CA LYS A 309 -10.90 -10.38 13.81
C LYS A 309 -9.54 -10.55 13.14
N LYS A 310 -8.74 -9.46 13.09
CA LYS A 310 -7.44 -9.46 12.42
C LYS A 310 -6.40 -8.83 13.31
N LEU A 311 -5.31 -9.56 13.53
CA LEU A 311 -4.16 -9.09 14.29
C LEU A 311 -2.89 -9.32 13.47
N HIS A 312 -2.13 -8.26 13.24
CA HIS A 312 -0.85 -8.33 12.56
C HIS A 312 0.23 -7.70 13.44
N ILE A 313 1.23 -8.49 13.83
CA ILE A 313 2.38 -8.06 14.62
C ILE A 313 3.64 -8.35 13.83
N ASP A 314 4.43 -7.29 13.55
CA ASP A 314 5.79 -7.40 13.01
C ASP A 314 6.76 -6.90 14.08
N GLY A 315 7.31 -7.82 14.84
CA GLY A 315 8.13 -7.54 16.01
C GLY A 315 9.48 -6.93 15.68
N TRP A 316 10.09 -7.31 14.57
CA TRP A 316 11.44 -6.91 14.22
C TRP A 316 12.42 -7.14 15.41
N ARG A 317 13.65 -6.63 15.38
CA ARG A 317 14.71 -6.91 16.36
C ARG A 317 14.47 -6.42 17.79
N THR A 318 13.47 -5.58 18.01
CA THR A 318 13.17 -4.94 19.31
C THR A 318 11.80 -5.29 19.84
N ASN A 319 11.32 -6.49 19.51
CA ASN A 319 9.97 -6.91 19.90
C ASN A 319 9.88 -7.07 21.42
N ARG A 320 8.94 -6.34 22.03
CA ARG A 320 8.53 -6.48 23.44
C ARG A 320 7.22 -7.23 23.59
N ILE A 321 6.59 -7.62 22.47
CA ILE A 321 5.39 -8.44 22.47
C ILE A 321 5.83 -9.90 22.37
N GLY A 322 5.44 -10.69 23.34
CA GLY A 322 5.80 -12.10 23.50
C GLY A 322 4.61 -12.98 23.83
N ASP A 323 4.86 -13.98 24.65
CA ASP A 323 3.87 -15.00 25.00
C ASP A 323 2.72 -14.45 25.83
N CYS A 324 2.97 -13.53 26.77
CA CYS A 324 1.93 -12.98 27.64
C CYS A 324 0.86 -12.27 26.81
N GLY A 325 1.25 -11.42 25.87
CA GLY A 325 0.31 -10.75 24.96
C GLY A 325 -0.44 -11.72 24.06
N LEU A 326 0.25 -12.73 23.51
CA LEU A 326 -0.38 -13.75 22.66
C LEU A 326 -1.37 -14.62 23.44
N MET A 327 -1.05 -15.02 24.68
CA MET A 327 -1.97 -15.75 25.55
C MET A 327 -3.20 -14.92 25.94
N SER A 328 -3.03 -13.62 26.17
CA SER A 328 -4.14 -12.70 26.39
C SER A 328 -5.07 -12.63 25.17
N VAL A 329 -4.49 -12.55 23.95
CA VAL A 329 -5.26 -12.60 22.69
C VAL A 329 -6.02 -13.92 22.57
N ALA A 330 -5.36 -15.04 22.85
CA ALA A 330 -6.00 -16.37 22.82
C ALA A 330 -7.20 -16.46 23.76
N LYS A 331 -7.09 -15.89 24.95
CA LYS A 331 -8.12 -15.92 26.00
C LYS A 331 -9.30 -14.98 25.69
N HIS A 332 -9.00 -13.81 25.14
CA HIS A 332 -9.96 -12.71 25.09
C HIS A 332 -10.51 -12.39 23.70
N CYS A 333 -9.90 -12.92 22.60
CA CYS A 333 -10.30 -12.63 21.23
C CYS A 333 -10.75 -13.91 20.47
N PRO A 334 -11.85 -14.57 20.85
CA PRO A 334 -12.30 -15.81 20.22
C PRO A 334 -12.74 -15.63 18.75
N ASN A 335 -13.06 -14.41 18.35
CA ASN A 335 -13.49 -14.08 16.99
C ASN A 335 -12.32 -13.85 16.01
N LEU A 336 -11.08 -14.13 16.42
CA LEU A 336 -9.90 -13.90 15.58
C LEU A 336 -9.90 -14.84 14.36
N GLN A 337 -9.90 -14.26 13.17
CA GLN A 337 -9.92 -14.97 11.88
C GLN A 337 -8.58 -14.90 11.14
N GLU A 338 -7.80 -13.86 11.38
CA GLU A 338 -6.51 -13.64 10.73
C GLU A 338 -5.45 -13.25 11.75
N LEU A 339 -4.37 -14.04 11.81
CA LEU A 339 -3.21 -13.76 12.64
C LEU A 339 -1.93 -13.76 11.77
N VAL A 340 -1.15 -12.69 11.86
CA VAL A 340 0.14 -12.56 11.19
C VAL A 340 1.20 -12.23 12.21
N LEU A 341 2.16 -13.12 12.38
CA LEU A 341 3.31 -12.98 13.27
C LEU A 341 4.60 -12.93 12.45
N ILE A 342 5.37 -11.86 12.59
CA ILE A 342 6.62 -11.67 11.84
C ILE A 342 7.75 -11.33 12.80
N ALA A 343 8.88 -12.05 12.69
CA ALA A 343 10.10 -11.82 13.46
C ALA A 343 9.84 -11.70 14.97
N MET A 344 9.02 -12.61 15.49
CA MET A 344 8.71 -12.81 16.91
C MET A 344 9.31 -14.12 17.41
N TYR A 345 9.20 -14.35 18.70
CA TYR A 345 9.70 -15.57 19.35
C TYR A 345 8.62 -16.23 20.24
N PRO A 346 7.44 -16.56 19.67
CA PRO A 346 6.39 -17.25 20.43
C PRO A 346 6.88 -18.64 20.85
N THR A 347 6.50 -19.07 22.05
CA THR A 347 6.72 -20.46 22.49
C THR A 347 5.62 -21.38 21.95
N SER A 348 5.83 -22.69 22.06
CA SER A 348 4.80 -23.68 21.75
C SER A 348 3.54 -23.48 22.59
N LEU A 349 3.67 -23.01 23.83
CA LEU A 349 2.54 -22.75 24.73
C LEU A 349 1.63 -21.63 24.22
N SER A 350 2.18 -20.49 23.82
CA SER A 350 1.39 -19.38 23.29
C SER A 350 0.74 -19.72 21.96
N LEU A 351 1.43 -20.45 21.08
CA LEU A 351 0.84 -20.92 19.82
C LEU A 351 -0.28 -21.92 20.05
N ALA A 352 -0.09 -22.88 20.97
CA ALA A 352 -1.14 -23.83 21.36
C ALA A 352 -2.35 -23.13 21.99
N ALA A 353 -2.13 -22.08 22.80
CA ALA A 353 -3.18 -21.26 23.35
C ALA A 353 -3.98 -20.53 22.24
N ILE A 354 -3.30 -19.91 21.29
CA ILE A 354 -3.94 -19.22 20.15
C ILE A 354 -4.85 -20.18 19.37
N VAL A 355 -4.33 -21.35 18.96
CA VAL A 355 -5.13 -22.28 18.14
C VAL A 355 -6.25 -22.95 18.94
N SER A 356 -6.13 -23.00 20.26
CA SER A 356 -7.20 -23.49 21.15
C SER A 356 -8.26 -22.43 21.44
N GLY A 357 -7.86 -21.16 21.62
CA GLY A 357 -8.76 -20.07 21.97
C GLY A 357 -9.45 -19.44 20.76
N CYS A 358 -8.76 -19.39 19.61
CA CYS A 358 -9.26 -18.75 18.39
C CYS A 358 -9.74 -19.80 17.37
N GLN A 359 -10.85 -20.49 17.67
CA GLN A 359 -11.38 -21.59 16.84
C GLN A 359 -11.79 -21.15 15.43
N GLY A 360 -12.07 -19.87 15.21
CA GLY A 360 -12.41 -19.28 13.91
C GLY A 360 -11.19 -18.85 13.06
N LEU A 361 -9.96 -19.26 13.42
CA LEU A 361 -8.74 -18.83 12.73
C LEU A 361 -8.64 -19.46 11.34
N GLU A 362 -8.96 -18.66 10.31
CA GLU A 362 -8.92 -19.08 8.90
C GLU A 362 -7.60 -18.79 8.21
N ARG A 363 -6.91 -17.72 8.63
CA ARG A 363 -5.68 -17.24 8.00
C ARG A 363 -4.58 -17.09 9.03
N PHE A 364 -3.49 -17.83 8.83
CA PHE A 364 -2.35 -17.76 9.71
C PHE A 364 -1.06 -17.54 8.92
N ALA A 365 -0.21 -16.64 9.38
CA ALA A 365 1.10 -16.41 8.79
C ALA A 365 2.19 -16.34 9.86
N LEU A 366 3.23 -17.14 9.65
CA LEU A 366 4.40 -17.26 10.51
C LEU A 366 5.63 -16.94 9.67
N CYS A 367 6.27 -15.79 9.94
CA CYS A 367 7.34 -15.29 9.08
C CYS A 367 8.60 -14.95 9.88
N GLY A 368 9.72 -15.62 9.59
CA GLY A 368 11.00 -15.35 10.24
C GLY A 368 11.01 -15.69 11.73
N ILE A 369 10.33 -16.78 12.09
CA ILE A 369 10.17 -17.25 13.46
C ILE A 369 11.00 -18.53 13.61
N CYS A 370 12.09 -18.44 14.37
CA CYS A 370 13.00 -19.59 14.54
C CYS A 370 12.52 -20.61 15.59
N THR A 371 11.52 -20.26 16.38
CA THR A 371 10.90 -21.14 17.39
C THR A 371 9.79 -22.02 16.82
N VAL A 372 9.42 -21.87 15.53
CA VAL A 372 8.34 -22.64 14.90
C VAL A 372 8.95 -23.71 14.00
N GLY A 373 9.00 -24.92 14.49
CA GLY A 373 9.39 -26.13 13.78
C GLY A 373 8.21 -27.07 13.53
N ASP A 374 8.52 -28.36 13.30
CA ASP A 374 7.51 -29.37 12.97
C ASP A 374 6.56 -29.66 14.16
N ALA A 375 7.07 -29.65 15.39
CA ALA A 375 6.26 -29.88 16.61
C ALA A 375 5.20 -28.80 16.81
N GLU A 376 5.54 -27.51 16.57
CA GLU A 376 4.58 -26.41 16.64
C GLU A 376 3.55 -26.53 15.51
N ILE A 377 3.96 -26.97 14.34
CA ILE A 377 3.05 -27.22 13.22
C ILE A 377 2.06 -28.33 13.55
N GLU A 378 2.51 -29.43 14.15
CA GLU A 378 1.63 -30.53 14.60
C GLU A 378 0.61 -30.05 15.65
N SER A 379 1.02 -29.19 16.57
CA SER A 379 0.13 -28.56 17.54
C SER A 379 -0.95 -27.67 16.87
N ILE A 380 -0.59 -26.96 15.80
CA ILE A 380 -1.53 -26.17 15.01
C ILE A 380 -2.51 -27.09 14.28
N VAL A 381 -2.02 -28.15 13.66
CA VAL A 381 -2.83 -29.14 12.95
C VAL A 381 -3.87 -29.78 13.83
N ALA A 382 -3.47 -30.16 15.05
CA ALA A 382 -4.34 -30.88 15.99
C ALA A 382 -5.56 -30.05 16.43
N LYS A 383 -5.52 -28.71 16.38
CA LYS A 383 -6.53 -27.85 16.99
C LYS A 383 -7.16 -26.83 16.05
N CYS A 384 -6.54 -26.54 14.89
CA CYS A 384 -6.94 -25.45 14.00
C CYS A 384 -7.78 -25.96 12.82
N GLY A 385 -8.98 -26.47 13.09
CA GLY A 385 -9.88 -27.04 12.09
C GLY A 385 -10.43 -26.04 11.05
N ALA A 386 -10.52 -24.75 11.40
CA ALA A 386 -11.02 -23.71 10.51
C ALA A 386 -9.98 -23.17 9.52
N LEU A 387 -8.71 -23.62 9.58
CA LEU A 387 -7.62 -23.05 8.83
C LEU A 387 -7.77 -23.25 7.31
N ARG A 388 -7.87 -22.15 6.58
CA ARG A 388 -8.03 -22.13 5.11
C ARG A 388 -6.77 -21.66 4.38
N LYS A 389 -6.02 -20.75 4.98
CA LYS A 389 -4.81 -20.18 4.35
C LYS A 389 -3.67 -20.12 5.36
N LEU A 390 -2.55 -20.77 5.03
CA LEU A 390 -1.34 -20.75 5.83
C LEU A 390 -0.15 -20.23 5.02
N CYS A 391 0.63 -19.35 5.64
CA CYS A 391 1.89 -18.87 5.08
C CYS A 391 3.03 -19.09 6.08
N ILE A 392 4.00 -19.90 5.73
CA ILE A 392 5.22 -20.14 6.51
C ILE A 392 6.39 -19.57 5.72
N LYS A 393 7.20 -18.74 6.36
CA LYS A 393 8.35 -18.15 5.69
C LYS A 393 9.56 -18.05 6.61
N GLY A 394 10.68 -18.66 6.21
CA GLY A 394 11.93 -18.58 6.98
C GLY A 394 11.83 -19.16 8.38
N CYS A 395 11.02 -20.20 8.55
CA CYS A 395 10.90 -21.01 9.77
C CYS A 395 11.62 -22.34 9.59
N PRO A 396 12.10 -23.01 10.66
CA PRO A 396 12.81 -24.29 10.58
C PRO A 396 11.88 -25.51 10.41
N VAL A 397 10.81 -25.33 9.65
CA VAL A 397 9.85 -26.39 9.29
C VAL A 397 10.44 -27.25 8.18
N SER A 398 10.24 -28.58 8.25
CA SER A 398 10.69 -29.57 7.27
C SER A 398 9.54 -30.13 6.42
N ASN A 399 9.87 -31.10 5.55
CA ASN A 399 8.87 -31.83 4.77
C ASN A 399 7.82 -32.52 5.66
N ALA A 400 8.23 -33.04 6.84
CA ALA A 400 7.33 -33.70 7.78
C ALA A 400 6.23 -32.75 8.30
N GLY A 401 6.59 -31.53 8.71
CA GLY A 401 5.63 -30.52 9.12
C GLY A 401 4.66 -30.10 8.00
N ILE A 402 5.16 -30.01 6.76
CA ILE A 402 4.31 -29.70 5.61
C ILE A 402 3.34 -30.84 5.29
N ALA A 403 3.80 -32.09 5.39
CA ALA A 403 2.97 -33.27 5.20
C ALA A 403 1.88 -33.36 6.30
N ALA A 404 2.24 -33.09 7.57
CA ALA A 404 1.29 -33.04 8.69
C ALA A 404 0.19 -32.00 8.45
N LEU A 405 0.54 -30.78 7.97
CA LEU A 405 -0.43 -29.75 7.61
C LEU A 405 -1.42 -30.20 6.51
N ALA A 406 -0.89 -30.83 5.48
CA ALA A 406 -1.72 -31.29 4.38
C ALA A 406 -2.66 -32.43 4.78
N SER A 407 -2.23 -33.31 5.69
CA SER A 407 -3.04 -34.43 6.18
C SER A 407 -4.06 -34.01 7.24
N GLY A 408 -3.66 -33.14 8.16
CA GLY A 408 -4.44 -32.83 9.35
C GLY A 408 -5.33 -31.58 9.25
N CYS A 409 -5.15 -30.72 8.22
CA CYS A 409 -6.00 -29.56 7.99
C CYS A 409 -6.92 -29.76 6.79
N PRO A 410 -8.11 -30.36 6.93
CA PRO A 410 -9.00 -30.70 5.81
C PRO A 410 -9.49 -29.47 5.05
N ASN A 411 -9.69 -28.35 5.75
CA ASN A 411 -10.21 -27.11 5.19
C ASN A 411 -9.11 -26.20 4.58
N LEU A 412 -7.84 -26.66 4.57
CA LEU A 412 -6.73 -25.88 4.02
C LEU A 412 -6.82 -25.82 2.49
N VAL A 413 -7.09 -24.62 1.96
CA VAL A 413 -7.21 -24.34 0.52
C VAL A 413 -5.92 -23.81 -0.06
N LYS A 414 -5.14 -23.04 0.74
CA LYS A 414 -3.93 -22.39 0.25
C LYS A 414 -2.78 -22.48 1.22
N LEU A 415 -1.67 -23.07 0.74
CA LEU A 415 -0.40 -23.18 1.49
C LEU A 415 0.70 -22.42 0.76
N LYS A 416 1.42 -21.58 1.48
CA LYS A 416 2.57 -20.86 0.95
C LYS A 416 3.78 -21.07 1.86
N VAL A 417 4.81 -21.72 1.33
CA VAL A 417 6.07 -22.00 2.03
C VAL A 417 7.20 -21.29 1.30
N ARG A 418 7.98 -20.47 2.02
CA ARG A 418 9.08 -19.72 1.42
C ARG A 418 10.29 -19.68 2.33
N LYS A 419 11.47 -19.83 1.75
CA LYS A 419 12.75 -19.72 2.48
C LYS A 419 12.82 -20.62 3.72
N CYS A 420 12.18 -21.79 3.70
CA CYS A 420 12.30 -22.83 4.71
C CYS A 420 13.34 -23.82 4.21
N ARG A 421 14.54 -23.79 4.80
CA ARG A 421 15.73 -24.52 4.28
C ARG A 421 15.61 -26.04 4.35
N ARG A 422 14.71 -26.56 5.22
CA ARG A 422 14.49 -28.00 5.39
C ARG A 422 13.37 -28.56 4.52
N VAL A 423 12.77 -27.72 3.65
CA VAL A 423 11.74 -28.12 2.71
C VAL A 423 12.37 -28.26 1.34
N ASN A 424 12.24 -29.45 0.73
CA ASN A 424 12.77 -29.76 -0.60
C ASN A 424 11.67 -30.13 -1.61
N GLY A 425 12.05 -30.59 -2.81
CA GLY A 425 11.13 -30.93 -3.89
C GLY A 425 10.23 -32.12 -3.63
N GLU A 426 10.63 -33.07 -2.81
CA GLU A 426 9.88 -34.31 -2.54
C GLU A 426 8.49 -34.04 -1.98
N VAL A 427 8.36 -33.08 -1.06
CA VAL A 427 7.06 -32.73 -0.50
C VAL A 427 6.12 -32.13 -1.54
N VAL A 428 6.65 -31.53 -2.60
CA VAL A 428 5.84 -30.94 -3.68
C VAL A 428 5.15 -32.04 -4.49
N GLU A 429 5.89 -33.11 -4.82
CA GLU A 429 5.34 -34.28 -5.52
C GLU A 429 4.31 -34.99 -4.65
N TRP A 430 4.66 -35.23 -3.39
CA TRP A 430 3.76 -35.83 -2.40
C TRP A 430 2.45 -35.05 -2.23
N LEU A 431 2.51 -33.70 -2.21
CA LEU A 431 1.32 -32.84 -2.13
C LEU A 431 0.45 -32.94 -3.38
N ARG A 432 1.03 -33.02 -4.57
CA ARG A 432 0.28 -33.15 -5.83
C ARG A 432 -0.51 -34.44 -5.89
N GLU A 433 0.07 -35.52 -5.41
CA GLU A 433 -0.57 -36.84 -5.40
C GLU A 433 -1.71 -36.92 -4.39
N ARG A 434 -1.54 -36.38 -3.18
CA ARG A 434 -2.47 -36.57 -2.07
C ARG A 434 -3.46 -35.47 -1.82
N ARG A 435 -3.20 -34.25 -2.28
CA ARG A 435 -4.02 -33.05 -2.02
C ARG A 435 -4.19 -32.21 -3.29
N SER A 436 -4.79 -32.78 -4.31
CA SER A 436 -5.05 -32.11 -5.61
C SER A 436 -5.85 -30.80 -5.49
N SER A 437 -6.71 -30.66 -4.48
CA SER A 437 -7.49 -29.46 -4.21
C SER A 437 -6.71 -28.33 -3.51
N LEU A 438 -5.51 -28.62 -2.98
CA LEU A 438 -4.70 -27.65 -2.26
C LEU A 438 -3.88 -26.80 -3.23
N VAL A 439 -4.13 -25.49 -3.26
CA VAL A 439 -3.29 -24.54 -3.99
C VAL A 439 -2.05 -24.22 -3.16
N PHE A 440 -0.88 -24.62 -3.63
CA PHE A 440 0.35 -24.35 -2.91
C PHE A 440 1.41 -23.63 -3.73
N SER A 441 2.29 -22.91 -3.06
CA SER A 441 3.47 -22.24 -3.60
C SER A 441 4.63 -22.45 -2.65
N ILE A 442 5.57 -23.30 -3.03
CA ILE A 442 6.74 -23.68 -2.23
C ILE A 442 7.99 -23.20 -2.95
N ASP A 443 8.80 -22.38 -2.29
CA ASP A 443 10.15 -22.01 -2.71
C ASP A 443 11.12 -22.99 -2.05
N TYR A 444 11.70 -23.88 -2.81
CA TYR A 444 12.80 -24.74 -2.36
C TYR A 444 14.06 -24.40 -3.17
N SER A 445 15.23 -24.42 -2.53
CA SER A 445 16.52 -24.37 -3.20
C SER A 445 16.74 -25.73 -3.84
N THR A 446 16.72 -25.80 -5.16
CA THR A 446 17.37 -26.88 -5.87
C THR A 446 18.89 -26.66 -5.71
N GLU A 447 19.49 -27.24 -4.69
CA GLU A 447 20.91 -27.49 -4.71
C GLU A 447 21.14 -28.57 -5.77
N VAL A 448 21.30 -28.15 -7.00
CA VAL A 448 22.03 -28.95 -7.97
C VAL A 448 23.50 -28.80 -7.57
N GLU A 449 23.99 -29.71 -6.73
CA GLU A 449 25.39 -29.97 -6.67
C GLU A 449 25.80 -30.46 -8.06
N ALA A 450 26.34 -29.54 -8.85
CA ALA A 450 27.16 -29.91 -9.99
C ALA A 450 28.46 -30.50 -9.44
N LEU A 451 28.41 -31.81 -9.13
CA LEU A 451 29.56 -32.69 -9.21
C LEU A 451 29.87 -32.84 -10.69
N ASP A 452 30.66 -31.96 -11.22
CA ASP A 452 31.40 -32.25 -12.44
C ASP A 452 32.89 -32.10 -12.14
N GLY A 453 33.49 -33.27 -11.93
CA GLY A 453 34.92 -33.43 -11.88
C GLY A 453 35.49 -33.53 -13.28
N SER A 454 36.73 -33.20 -13.34
CA SER A 454 37.75 -33.37 -14.38
C SER A 454 38.05 -32.13 -15.20
N GLY A 455 39.17 -31.53 -15.01
CA GLY A 455 40.46 -32.01 -15.38
C GLY A 455 41.16 -30.95 -16.21
N SER A 456 42.42 -30.65 -15.79
CA SER A 456 43.56 -30.13 -16.58
C SER A 456 43.43 -28.73 -17.18
N ASP A 457 44.31 -27.84 -17.10
CA ASP A 457 45.74 -27.76 -16.77
C ASP A 457 46.26 -26.41 -17.25
N VAL A 458 47.43 -25.97 -16.69
CA VAL A 458 48.39 -24.95 -17.18
C VAL A 458 47.96 -23.45 -17.04
N GLY A 459 48.58 -22.69 -16.17
CA GLY A 459 49.92 -22.29 -16.05
C GLY A 459 50.04 -20.85 -15.63
N ALA A 460 50.97 -20.62 -14.72
CA ALA A 460 51.87 -19.47 -14.48
C ALA A 460 51.33 -18.29 -13.65
N GLN A 461 51.80 -18.28 -12.41
CA GLN A 461 52.90 -17.48 -11.81
C GLN A 461 52.53 -16.04 -11.40
N GLU A 462 52.62 -15.94 -10.10
CA GLU A 462 53.51 -15.19 -9.18
C GLU A 462 53.05 -13.74 -8.93
N SER A 463 53.04 -13.23 -7.73
CA SER A 463 53.87 -13.29 -6.54
C SER A 463 53.17 -12.62 -5.38
N SER A 464 53.04 -13.24 -4.20
CA SER A 464 53.77 -13.00 -2.95
C SER A 464 53.86 -11.54 -2.47
N MET A 465 53.36 -11.28 -1.25
CA MET A 465 54.07 -11.09 0.02
C MET A 465 53.05 -10.58 1.07
N ALA A 466 52.73 -11.36 2.08
CA ALA A 466 53.27 -11.38 3.43
C ALA A 466 52.84 -10.20 4.34
N SER A 467 52.05 -10.59 5.37
CA SER A 467 52.02 -9.97 6.70
C SER A 467 53.31 -10.37 7.46
N PRO A 468 53.79 -9.73 8.48
CA PRO A 468 53.29 -9.70 9.86
C PRO A 468 53.80 -8.49 10.68
N PRO A 469 53.99 -8.50 12.06
CA PRO A 469 53.01 -8.52 13.13
C PRO A 469 53.24 -7.34 14.15
N ILE A 470 52.32 -7.24 15.11
CA ILE A 470 52.36 -6.77 16.50
C ILE A 470 53.70 -6.22 17.02
N ASP A 471 53.71 -5.00 17.61
CA ASP A 471 54.23 -4.88 18.96
C ASP A 471 53.70 -3.65 19.75
N THR A 472 53.63 -3.91 21.04
CA THR A 472 53.20 -3.18 22.20
C THR A 472 54.24 -2.11 22.58
N THR A 473 53.83 -0.98 23.16
CA THR A 473 54.27 -0.40 24.46
C THR A 473 53.98 1.09 24.54
N GLN A 474 53.16 1.43 25.49
CA GLN A 474 53.33 2.16 26.77
C GLN A 474 53.82 3.63 26.75
N VAL A 475 53.02 4.42 27.50
CA VAL A 475 53.38 5.38 28.59
C VAL A 475 53.67 6.82 28.16
N SER A 476 52.98 7.78 28.61
CA SER A 476 52.84 8.55 29.80
C SER A 476 52.45 10.00 29.53
N MET A 477 51.50 10.43 30.28
CA MET A 477 51.41 11.62 31.18
C MET A 477 51.93 12.96 30.65
N VAL A 478 51.11 14.00 30.75
CA VAL A 478 51.17 15.09 31.76
C VAL A 478 50.58 16.40 31.21
N ASP A 479 49.65 16.93 31.98
CA ASP A 479 49.32 18.28 32.39
C ASP A 479 48.41 19.22 31.57
N ASP A 480 47.35 19.56 32.27
CA ASP A 480 46.45 20.71 32.31
C ASP A 480 47.13 22.09 32.55
N PRO A 481 46.38 23.18 32.70
CA PRO A 481 45.24 23.85 32.07
C PRO A 481 45.54 25.35 31.75
N PRO A 482 44.70 26.39 31.72
CA PRO A 482 43.25 26.53 31.85
C PRO A 482 42.58 27.63 31.00
N SER A 483 41.23 27.68 31.14
CA SER A 483 40.34 28.87 31.11
C SER A 483 39.94 29.47 29.75
N SER A 484 38.69 29.53 29.42
CA SER A 484 37.64 30.44 29.89
C SER A 484 36.35 30.30 29.04
N SER A 485 35.25 30.15 29.74
CA SER A 485 33.92 30.73 29.57
C SER A 485 33.37 31.04 28.18
N ASN A 486 32.27 30.47 27.80
CA ASN A 486 30.93 31.05 27.80
C ASN A 486 29.91 30.22 27.02
N ASN A 487 28.85 29.91 27.72
CA ASN A 487 27.45 29.82 27.30
C ASN A 487 27.09 29.54 25.83
N SER A 488 26.43 28.41 25.61
CA SER A 488 25.05 28.45 25.08
C SER A 488 24.44 27.05 25.07
N SER A 489 23.49 26.87 25.94
CA SER A 489 22.50 25.82 25.93
C SER A 489 21.59 25.98 24.71
N SER A 490 21.77 25.16 23.67
CA SER A 490 20.74 24.86 22.70
C SER A 490 21.22 23.85 21.66
N ASN A 491 21.27 22.56 22.01
CA ASN A 491 21.50 21.54 20.97
C ASN A 491 20.99 20.11 21.31
N ASN A 492 19.98 19.97 22.17
CA ASN A 492 19.47 18.62 22.47
C ASN A 492 18.34 18.13 21.55
N ASN A 493 17.71 18.99 20.76
CA ASN A 493 16.62 18.57 19.89
C ASN A 493 17.07 18.13 18.48
N ASN A 494 18.21 18.63 18.00
CA ASN A 494 18.73 18.23 16.69
C ASN A 494 19.34 16.82 16.70
N ASN A 495 19.88 16.37 17.81
CA ASN A 495 20.45 15.02 17.95
C ASN A 495 19.38 13.92 17.98
N ARG A 496 18.17 14.18 18.51
CA ARG A 496 17.04 13.22 18.43
C ARG A 496 16.51 13.07 17.01
N LEU A 497 16.41 14.15 16.25
CA LEU A 497 16.02 14.10 14.83
C LEU A 497 17.06 13.43 13.94
N SER A 498 18.35 13.60 14.26
CA SER A 498 19.43 12.94 13.53
C SER A 498 19.49 11.43 13.84
N MET A 499 19.23 11.02 15.07
CA MET A 499 19.11 9.60 15.43
C MET A 499 17.94 8.91 14.71
N PHE A 500 16.78 9.56 14.60
CA PHE A 500 15.65 9.03 13.84
C PHE A 500 15.95 8.98 12.34
N ARG A 501 16.61 9.99 11.80
CA ARG A 501 17.01 10.00 10.38
C ARG A 501 17.99 8.86 10.07
N ASN A 502 18.95 8.60 10.94
CA ASN A 502 19.89 7.47 10.80
C ASN A 502 19.21 6.12 11.02
N LYS A 503 18.26 6.00 11.97
CA LYS A 503 17.47 4.76 12.14
C LYS A 503 16.62 4.42 10.92
N PHE A 504 16.05 5.42 10.20
CA PHE A 504 15.28 5.17 8.99
C PHE A 504 16.14 5.06 7.72
N GLY A 505 17.28 5.74 7.65
CA GLY A 505 18.21 5.68 6.51
C GLY A 505 18.86 4.30 6.34
N PHE A 506 19.18 3.62 7.43
CA PHE A 506 19.78 2.27 7.40
C PHE A 506 18.78 1.17 6.98
N LEU A 507 17.48 1.44 6.97
CA LEU A 507 16.42 0.50 6.63
C LEU A 507 15.95 0.59 5.18
N ALA A 508 16.49 1.53 4.39
CA ALA A 508 16.13 1.68 2.97
C ALA A 508 16.70 0.57 2.06
N GLY A 509 17.63 -0.23 2.56
CA GLY A 509 18.42 -1.17 1.76
C GLY A 509 17.97 -2.65 1.76
N ARG A 510 16.92 -3.04 2.48
CA ARG A 510 16.41 -4.43 2.38
C ARG A 510 14.89 -4.45 2.42
N ASN A 511 14.29 -4.54 1.25
CA ASN A 511 12.88 -4.88 1.05
C ASN A 511 12.62 -6.32 1.53
N LEU A 512 12.53 -6.52 2.84
CA LEU A 512 12.08 -7.77 3.44
C LEU A 512 10.67 -7.54 3.98
N VAL A 513 9.69 -7.95 3.17
CA VAL A 513 8.34 -8.33 3.57
C VAL A 513 7.33 -7.23 3.95
N PRO A 514 6.72 -6.56 2.98
CA PRO A 514 5.28 -6.28 3.07
C PRO A 514 4.48 -6.86 1.90
N CYS A 515 5.16 -7.53 0.93
CA CYS A 515 4.51 -7.86 -0.36
C CYS A 515 3.72 -9.16 -0.39
N ALA A 516 3.95 -10.09 0.55
CA ALA A 516 3.35 -11.42 0.44
C ALA A 516 1.84 -11.43 0.76
N PHE A 517 1.40 -10.64 1.74
CA PHE A 517 0.00 -10.62 2.17
C PHE A 517 -0.85 -9.56 1.46
N ARG A 518 -0.27 -8.41 1.07
CA ARG A 518 -1.02 -7.42 0.25
C ARG A 518 -1.47 -7.95 -1.11
N LYS A 519 -0.69 -8.87 -1.71
CA LYS A 519 -1.13 -9.57 -2.93
C LYS A 519 -2.17 -10.67 -2.66
N TRP A 520 -2.29 -11.13 -1.41
CA TRP A 520 -3.31 -12.09 -1.04
C TRP A 520 -4.68 -11.44 -0.77
N ALA A 521 -4.69 -10.26 -0.18
CA ALA A 521 -5.92 -9.50 0.04
C ALA A 521 -6.55 -8.99 -1.28
N ASN A 522 -5.72 -8.73 -2.31
CA ASN A 522 -6.21 -8.18 -3.59
C ASN A 522 -6.68 -9.23 -4.61
N ILE A 523 -6.54 -10.53 -4.34
CA ILE A 523 -7.01 -11.59 -5.25
C ILE A 523 -8.45 -12.02 -4.92
N ASP A 524 -8.88 -11.82 -3.69
CA ASP A 524 -10.26 -12.13 -3.28
C ASP A 524 -11.28 -11.07 -3.75
N ASP A 525 -10.83 -9.84 -4.11
CA ASP A 525 -11.70 -8.78 -4.67
C ASP A 525 -11.99 -8.93 -6.18
N ILE A 526 -11.32 -9.84 -6.87
CA ILE A 526 -11.52 -10.06 -8.33
C ILE A 526 -12.53 -11.20 -8.61
N SER A 527 -12.79 -12.07 -7.62
CA SER A 527 -13.69 -13.22 -7.78
C SER A 527 -15.13 -13.00 -7.30
N SER A 528 -15.46 -11.84 -6.76
CA SER A 528 -16.82 -11.51 -6.30
C SER A 528 -17.58 -10.53 -7.22
N THR A 529 -17.08 -10.23 -8.41
CA THR A 529 -17.78 -9.39 -9.42
C THR A 529 -18.06 -10.10 -10.73
N SER A 530 -18.15 -11.42 -10.72
CA SER A 530 -18.71 -12.15 -11.85
C SER A 530 -19.78 -13.11 -11.32
N PHE A 531 -20.99 -12.62 -11.24
CA PHE A 531 -22.31 -13.25 -11.33
C PHE A 531 -23.33 -12.42 -10.53
N GLN A 532 -23.83 -11.36 -11.13
CA GLN A 532 -25.25 -10.98 -11.24
C GLN A 532 -25.39 -9.84 -12.22
#